data_d7eb312a7e9878a35a0ed75068cab513
#
_entry.id   d7eb312a7e9878a35a0ed75068cab513
#
_cell.length_a   1.000
_cell.length_b   1.000
_cell.length_c   1.000
_cell.angle_alpha   90.00
_cell.angle_beta   90.00
_cell.angle_gamma   90.00
#
_symmetry.space_group_name_H-M   'P 1'
#
loop_
_entity.id
_entity.type
_entity.pdbx_description
1 polymer ?
#
loop_
_entity_poly.entity_id
_entity_poly.type
_entity_poly.pdbx_seq_one_letter_code
_entity_poly.pdbx_strand_id
1 'polypeptide(L)'
;VSRLLLLALLYTGCGLGDSEMMECRCAPGTTTLLFPHCADAERDAPRPDPATPLSTQIPDCPSGKQLFLLERIRPENVLSNLRSVFQAQPEARSPEQYMDQFTADFVFVPDPEDIALHPEVYDASRDTLWGPEQERSFAGAILDAERIQSARFVRWFNASRDERIPSEDQLRETFIFPYEVEFVEIVAAEGDGTSLNAIGIKGFMEVDLVTPTVENPVWSVAEWRDQRDRASAKFSWGELRAVFAR
;
A
#
# COMPACT_ATOMS: atom_id res chain seq x y z
N VAL A 1 1.38 -72.42 -34.67
CA VAL A 1 0.11 -71.74 -34.63
C VAL A 1 0.03 -71.07 -33.27
N SER A 2 0.48 -69.81 -33.17
CA SER A 2 0.46 -69.00 -31.94
C SER A 2 -0.61 -67.93 -32.10
N ARG A 3 -1.63 -67.97 -31.25
CA ARG A 3 -2.63 -66.94 -31.16
C ARG A 3 -2.17 -65.83 -30.18
N LEU A 4 -1.82 -64.71 -30.72
CA LEU A 4 -1.64 -63.44 -29.91
C LEU A 4 -3.00 -62.92 -29.52
N LEU A 5 -3.27 -62.89 -28.21
CA LEU A 5 -4.38 -62.16 -27.64
C LEU A 5 -3.96 -60.69 -27.44
N LEU A 6 -4.53 -59.77 -28.22
CA LEU A 6 -4.43 -58.33 -27.98
C LEU A 6 -5.40 -57.97 -26.84
N LEU A 7 -4.82 -57.61 -25.67
CA LEU A 7 -5.55 -56.94 -24.60
C LEU A 7 -5.62 -55.46 -24.93
N ALA A 8 -6.79 -55.00 -25.38
CA ALA A 8 -7.12 -53.57 -25.47
C ALA A 8 -7.40 -53.04 -24.06
N LEU A 9 -6.47 -52.34 -23.46
CA LEU A 9 -6.68 -51.54 -22.25
C LEU A 9 -7.49 -50.32 -22.64
N LEU A 10 -8.78 -50.34 -22.34
CA LEU A 10 -9.63 -49.15 -22.33
C LEU A 10 -9.20 -48.26 -21.15
N TYR A 11 -8.38 -47.28 -21.45
CA TYR A 11 -8.21 -46.12 -20.56
C TYR A 11 -9.51 -45.32 -20.56
N THR A 12 -10.37 -45.57 -19.59
CA THR A 12 -11.38 -44.62 -19.20
C THR A 12 -10.68 -43.47 -18.54
N GLY A 13 -10.43 -42.42 -19.32
CA GLY A 13 -10.01 -41.13 -18.81
C GLY A 13 -11.08 -40.65 -17.85
N CYS A 14 -10.80 -40.62 -16.54
CA CYS A 14 -11.47 -39.76 -15.64
C CYS A 14 -11.27 -38.34 -16.17
N GLY A 15 -12.31 -37.79 -16.79
CA GLY A 15 -12.37 -36.36 -17.07
C GLY A 15 -12.18 -35.67 -15.73
N LEU A 16 -11.06 -34.98 -15.58
CA LEU A 16 -10.92 -33.90 -14.61
C LEU A 16 -11.97 -32.89 -15.07
N GLY A 17 -13.13 -32.93 -14.41
CA GLY A 17 -14.12 -31.89 -14.60
C GLY A 17 -13.41 -30.57 -14.33
N ASP A 18 -13.49 -29.66 -15.30
CA ASP A 18 -13.18 -28.27 -15.06
C ASP A 18 -14.00 -27.88 -13.82
N SER A 19 -13.32 -27.70 -12.70
CA SER A 19 -13.94 -27.09 -11.54
C SER A 19 -14.20 -25.67 -11.98
N GLU A 20 -15.44 -25.39 -12.43
CA GLU A 20 -15.91 -24.03 -12.65
C GLU A 20 -15.58 -23.28 -11.37
N MET A 21 -14.64 -22.34 -11.46
CA MET A 21 -14.32 -21.46 -10.35
C MET A 21 -15.63 -20.77 -9.96
N MET A 22 -16.06 -21.00 -8.74
CA MET A 22 -17.30 -20.42 -8.23
C MET A 22 -17.10 -18.92 -8.14
N GLU A 23 -17.84 -18.15 -8.93
CA GLU A 23 -17.78 -16.69 -8.89
C GLU A 23 -18.05 -16.19 -7.46
N CYS A 24 -17.26 -15.23 -7.03
CA CYS A 24 -17.47 -14.58 -5.75
C CYS A 24 -18.75 -13.77 -5.79
N ARG A 25 -19.73 -14.12 -4.96
CA ARG A 25 -21.00 -13.42 -4.85
C ARG A 25 -21.10 -12.69 -3.53
N CYS A 26 -21.47 -11.44 -3.60
CA CYS A 26 -21.71 -10.62 -2.42
C CYS A 26 -23.12 -10.88 -1.87
N ALA A 27 -23.25 -10.99 -0.55
CA ALA A 27 -24.58 -11.09 0.08
C ALA A 27 -25.34 -9.76 -0.07
N PRO A 28 -26.66 -9.78 -0.26
CA PRO A 28 -27.47 -8.57 -0.28
C PRO A 28 -27.24 -7.74 1.00
N GLY A 29 -26.98 -6.45 0.84
CA GLY A 29 -26.70 -5.54 1.96
C GLY A 29 -25.28 -5.59 2.51
N THR A 30 -24.36 -6.30 1.84
CA THR A 30 -22.92 -6.23 2.15
C THR A 30 -22.41 -4.80 1.99
N THR A 31 -21.72 -4.30 3.01
CA THR A 31 -21.22 -2.93 2.95
C THR A 31 -20.00 -2.85 2.05
N THR A 32 -20.02 -1.93 1.10
CA THR A 32 -18.89 -1.66 0.20
C THR A 32 -17.66 -1.13 0.95
N LEU A 33 -17.85 -0.61 2.16
CA LEU A 33 -16.76 -0.17 3.05
C LEU A 33 -15.85 -1.34 3.45
N LEU A 34 -16.44 -2.51 3.73
CA LEU A 34 -15.69 -3.71 4.14
C LEU A 34 -15.37 -4.62 2.95
N PHE A 35 -16.16 -4.52 1.87
CA PHE A 35 -16.06 -5.37 0.69
C PHE A 35 -16.22 -4.52 -0.59
N PRO A 36 -15.18 -3.74 -0.98
CA PRO A 36 -15.27 -2.84 -2.14
C PRO A 36 -15.63 -3.54 -3.45
N HIS A 37 -15.22 -4.81 -3.62
CA HIS A 37 -15.61 -5.62 -4.76
C HIS A 37 -17.11 -5.93 -4.84
N CYS A 38 -17.86 -5.59 -3.78
CA CYS A 38 -19.31 -5.68 -3.74
C CYS A 38 -20.00 -4.36 -4.11
N ALA A 39 -19.29 -3.36 -4.62
CA ALA A 39 -19.87 -2.07 -5.00
C ALA A 39 -20.99 -2.21 -6.05
N ASP A 40 -20.80 -3.14 -6.99
CA ASP A 40 -21.75 -3.47 -8.05
C ASP A 40 -22.60 -4.70 -7.70
N ALA A 41 -22.48 -5.17 -6.46
CA ALA A 41 -23.24 -6.33 -6.02
C ALA A 41 -24.73 -6.00 -6.07
N GLU A 42 -25.39 -6.77 -6.85
CA GLU A 42 -26.80 -6.80 -7.18
C GLU A 42 -27.67 -6.40 -5.98
N ARG A 43 -28.06 -5.14 -5.90
CA ARG A 43 -29.06 -4.67 -4.94
C ARG A 43 -30.39 -5.46 -5.07
N ASP A 44 -30.59 -6.07 -6.22
CA ASP A 44 -31.81 -6.74 -6.64
C ASP A 44 -31.63 -8.25 -6.84
N ALA A 45 -30.51 -8.84 -6.42
CA ALA A 45 -30.34 -10.29 -6.52
C ALA A 45 -31.40 -11.00 -5.70
N PRO A 46 -32.15 -11.96 -6.28
CA PRO A 46 -33.11 -12.72 -5.54
C PRO A 46 -32.42 -13.47 -4.39
N ARG A 47 -33.01 -13.43 -3.20
CA ARG A 47 -32.51 -14.19 -2.06
C ARG A 47 -32.36 -15.66 -2.46
N PRO A 48 -31.20 -16.29 -2.12
CA PRO A 48 -31.05 -17.71 -2.33
C PRO A 48 -32.22 -18.47 -1.71
N ASP A 49 -32.73 -19.45 -2.42
CA ASP A 49 -33.76 -20.35 -1.88
C ASP A 49 -33.18 -21.04 -0.62
N PRO A 50 -33.81 -20.88 0.56
CA PRO A 50 -33.35 -21.52 1.79
C PRO A 50 -33.32 -23.06 1.71
N ALA A 51 -33.98 -23.65 0.73
CA ALA A 51 -33.95 -25.08 0.45
C ALA A 51 -32.69 -25.51 -0.35
N THR A 52 -31.95 -24.56 -0.93
CA THR A 52 -30.74 -24.91 -1.68
C THR A 52 -29.61 -25.28 -0.69
N PRO A 53 -29.01 -26.48 -0.81
CA PRO A 53 -27.88 -26.85 0.04
C PRO A 53 -26.76 -25.82 -0.07
N LEU A 54 -26.21 -25.42 1.07
CA LEU A 54 -25.02 -24.57 1.08
C LEU A 54 -23.89 -25.26 0.34
N SER A 55 -23.30 -24.60 -0.64
CA SER A 55 -22.13 -25.12 -1.33
C SER A 55 -20.98 -25.28 -0.31
N THR A 56 -20.33 -26.44 -0.33
CA THR A 56 -19.12 -26.69 0.45
C THR A 56 -17.86 -26.13 -0.24
N GLN A 57 -17.99 -25.62 -1.47
CA GLN A 57 -16.90 -24.98 -2.18
C GLN A 57 -16.71 -23.57 -1.61
N ILE A 58 -15.47 -23.27 -1.25
CA ILE A 58 -15.08 -21.92 -0.83
C ILE A 58 -14.91 -21.09 -2.11
N PRO A 59 -15.75 -20.05 -2.34
CA PRO A 59 -15.59 -19.21 -3.52
C PRO A 59 -14.22 -18.52 -3.49
N ASP A 60 -13.61 -18.38 -4.66
CA ASP A 60 -12.36 -17.59 -4.81
C ASP A 60 -12.70 -16.08 -4.76
N CYS A 61 -13.10 -15.65 -3.59
CA CYS A 61 -13.38 -14.24 -3.34
C CYS A 61 -12.06 -13.49 -3.14
N PRO A 62 -11.95 -12.25 -3.62
CA PRO A 62 -10.77 -11.41 -3.40
C PRO A 62 -10.64 -10.96 -1.93
N SER A 63 -11.09 -11.80 -0.98
CA SER A 63 -10.98 -11.55 0.45
C SER A 63 -9.55 -11.80 0.91
N GLY A 64 -9.00 -10.87 1.68
CA GLY A 64 -7.68 -10.97 2.31
C GLY A 64 -6.53 -10.37 1.51
N LYS A 65 -6.72 -10.06 0.22
CA LYS A 65 -5.71 -9.42 -0.62
C LYS A 65 -6.00 -7.94 -0.89
N GLN A 66 -7.09 -7.39 -0.37
CA GLN A 66 -7.43 -5.98 -0.53
C GLN A 66 -7.17 -5.22 0.75
N LEU A 67 -6.44 -4.13 0.61
CA LEU A 67 -6.22 -3.19 1.70
C LEU A 67 -7.42 -2.24 1.79
N PHE A 68 -8.06 -2.19 2.95
CA PHE A 68 -9.12 -1.24 3.24
C PHE A 68 -8.52 0.02 3.87
N LEU A 69 -8.70 1.15 3.20
CA LEU A 69 -8.28 2.44 3.69
C LEU A 69 -9.47 3.19 4.30
N LEU A 70 -9.17 4.04 5.29
CA LEU A 70 -10.15 4.93 5.89
C LEU A 70 -10.57 6.01 4.88
N GLU A 71 -11.84 6.42 4.92
CA GLU A 71 -12.29 7.60 4.18
C GLU A 71 -11.50 8.84 4.63
N ARG A 72 -11.05 9.64 3.68
CA ARG A 72 -10.20 10.82 3.92
C ARG A 72 -10.98 12.04 4.41
N ILE A 73 -12.04 11.82 5.20
CA ILE A 73 -12.87 12.88 5.79
C ILE A 73 -12.21 13.55 6.99
N ARG A 74 -11.11 13.00 7.48
CA ARG A 74 -10.27 13.56 8.54
C ARG A 74 -8.81 13.50 8.10
N PRO A 75 -8.00 14.51 8.40
CA PRO A 75 -6.60 14.51 7.99
C PRO A 75 -5.81 13.36 8.63
N GLU A 76 -6.12 12.96 9.87
CA GLU A 76 -5.46 11.83 10.53
C GLU A 76 -5.68 10.49 9.81
N ASN A 77 -6.80 10.37 9.08
CA ASN A 77 -7.08 9.18 8.29
C ASN A 77 -6.07 9.00 7.15
N VAL A 78 -5.61 10.10 6.54
CA VAL A 78 -4.56 10.07 5.51
C VAL A 78 -3.26 9.50 6.06
N LEU A 79 -2.81 9.98 7.24
CA LEU A 79 -1.60 9.47 7.90
C LEU A 79 -1.74 8.01 8.32
N SER A 80 -2.94 7.60 8.73
CA SER A 80 -3.26 6.21 9.05
C SER A 80 -3.27 5.33 7.80
N ASN A 81 -3.79 5.83 6.68
CA ASN A 81 -3.80 5.13 5.40
C ASN A 81 -2.38 4.91 4.86
N LEU A 82 -1.52 5.94 4.89
CA LEU A 82 -0.11 5.81 4.51
C LEU A 82 0.57 4.68 5.30
N ARG A 83 0.40 4.67 6.61
CA ARG A 83 0.91 3.59 7.45
C ARG A 83 0.35 2.23 7.04
N SER A 84 -0.96 2.15 6.80
CA SER A 84 -1.65 0.91 6.45
C SER A 84 -1.17 0.33 5.13
N VAL A 85 -0.90 1.18 4.11
CA VAL A 85 -0.36 0.75 2.83
C VAL A 85 1.01 0.08 3.00
N PHE A 86 1.91 0.68 3.78
CA PHE A 86 3.24 0.10 4.03
C PHE A 86 3.18 -1.19 4.85
N GLN A 87 2.26 -1.27 5.83
CA GLN A 87 2.11 -2.43 6.71
C GLN A 87 1.26 -3.57 6.12
N ALA A 88 0.64 -3.33 4.98
CA ALA A 88 -0.15 -4.35 4.30
C ALA A 88 0.68 -5.59 3.97
N GLN A 89 0.02 -6.73 3.86
CA GLN A 89 0.65 -7.93 3.31
C GLN A 89 1.16 -7.62 1.90
N PRO A 90 2.29 -8.19 1.48
CA PRO A 90 2.91 -7.86 0.19
C PRO A 90 1.93 -7.84 -0.99
N GLU A 91 1.03 -8.83 -1.06
CA GLU A 91 0.05 -8.99 -2.15
C GLU A 91 -1.09 -7.97 -2.11
N ALA A 92 -1.27 -7.27 -0.99
CA ALA A 92 -2.30 -6.25 -0.81
C ALA A 92 -1.76 -4.83 -0.93
N ARG A 93 -0.45 -4.64 -1.13
CA ARG A 93 0.15 -3.32 -1.31
C ARG A 93 -0.18 -2.78 -2.69
N SER A 94 -0.61 -1.52 -2.75
CA SER A 94 -0.94 -0.84 -4.00
C SER A 94 -0.27 0.53 -4.06
N PRO A 95 0.65 0.74 -5.03
CA PRO A 95 1.20 2.06 -5.30
C PRO A 95 0.12 3.09 -5.64
N GLU A 96 -0.97 2.68 -6.28
CA GLU A 96 -2.10 3.55 -6.61
C GLU A 96 -2.79 4.03 -5.33
N GLN A 97 -3.11 3.13 -4.39
CA GLN A 97 -3.72 3.50 -3.10
C GLN A 97 -2.79 4.39 -2.27
N TYR A 98 -1.48 4.21 -2.38
CA TYR A 98 -0.50 5.12 -1.79
C TYR A 98 -0.58 6.50 -2.43
N MET A 99 -0.51 6.57 -3.77
CA MET A 99 -0.55 7.82 -4.52
C MET A 99 -1.87 8.58 -4.36
N ASP A 100 -2.98 7.89 -4.14
CA ASP A 100 -4.28 8.50 -3.85
C ASP A 100 -4.31 9.34 -2.56
N GLN A 101 -3.31 9.16 -1.67
CA GLN A 101 -3.20 9.96 -0.45
C GLN A 101 -2.61 11.35 -0.71
N PHE A 102 -2.09 11.63 -1.89
CA PHE A 102 -1.38 12.86 -2.25
C PHE A 102 -2.20 13.74 -3.19
N THR A 103 -1.90 15.04 -3.18
CA THR A 103 -2.42 15.97 -4.22
C THR A 103 -1.68 15.75 -5.54
N ALA A 104 -2.27 16.25 -6.63
CA ALA A 104 -1.65 16.16 -7.96
C ALA A 104 -0.37 17.02 -8.08
N ASP A 105 -0.22 18.00 -7.22
CA ASP A 105 0.91 18.95 -7.13
C ASP A 105 1.76 18.72 -5.86
N PHE A 106 1.69 17.52 -5.29
CA PHE A 106 2.47 17.12 -4.13
C PHE A 106 3.96 17.46 -4.26
N VAL A 107 4.54 17.92 -3.15
CA VAL A 107 5.98 18.20 -3.04
C VAL A 107 6.56 17.50 -1.82
N PHE A 108 7.66 16.78 -2.03
CA PHE A 108 8.50 16.32 -0.93
C PHE A 108 9.75 17.18 -0.84
N VAL A 109 10.07 17.62 0.38
CA VAL A 109 11.26 18.43 0.69
C VAL A 109 12.18 17.61 1.57
N PRO A 110 13.29 17.07 1.03
CA PRO A 110 14.28 16.31 1.81
C PRO A 110 15.09 17.20 2.74
N ASP A 111 15.71 16.60 3.76
CA ASP A 111 16.68 17.28 4.59
C ASP A 111 17.86 17.80 3.73
N PRO A 112 18.42 18.98 4.01
CA PRO A 112 19.57 19.51 3.25
C PRO A 112 20.77 18.57 3.19
N GLU A 113 20.99 17.73 4.21
CA GLU A 113 22.04 16.72 4.20
C GLU A 113 21.76 15.62 3.17
N ASP A 114 20.50 15.19 3.00
CA ASP A 114 20.12 14.21 1.98
C ASP A 114 20.33 14.75 0.57
N ILE A 115 20.02 16.05 0.35
CA ILE A 115 20.31 16.74 -0.92
C ILE A 115 21.81 16.70 -1.21
N ALA A 116 22.64 16.98 -0.21
CA ALA A 116 24.09 16.99 -0.36
C ALA A 116 24.68 15.58 -0.60
N LEU A 117 24.07 14.55 0.00
CA LEU A 117 24.48 13.15 -0.15
C LEU A 117 24.07 12.54 -1.50
N HIS A 118 22.97 13.01 -2.07
CA HIS A 118 22.34 12.44 -3.28
C HIS A 118 22.04 13.52 -4.34
N PRO A 119 23.05 14.32 -4.77
CA PRO A 119 22.84 15.40 -5.73
C PRO A 119 22.37 14.90 -7.12
N GLU A 120 22.61 13.62 -7.43
CA GLU A 120 22.14 12.98 -8.65
C GLU A 120 20.64 12.69 -8.65
N VAL A 121 20.02 12.66 -7.48
CA VAL A 121 18.58 12.45 -7.29
C VAL A 121 17.88 13.79 -7.02
N TYR A 122 18.43 14.57 -6.11
CA TYR A 122 17.92 15.87 -5.71
C TYR A 122 18.66 17.00 -6.41
N ASP A 123 18.19 17.36 -7.61
CA ASP A 123 18.79 18.42 -8.41
C ASP A 123 18.39 19.80 -7.85
N ALA A 124 19.28 20.41 -7.06
CA ALA A 124 19.08 21.72 -6.43
C ALA A 124 18.88 22.89 -7.43
N SER A 125 19.07 22.66 -8.72
CA SER A 125 18.79 23.66 -9.75
C SER A 125 17.30 23.72 -10.15
N ARG A 126 16.50 22.77 -9.69
CA ARG A 126 15.05 22.70 -9.96
C ARG A 126 14.24 23.38 -8.86
N ASP A 127 13.13 23.99 -9.24
CA ASP A 127 12.17 24.59 -8.28
C ASP A 127 11.54 23.53 -7.36
N THR A 128 11.34 22.31 -7.86
CA THR A 128 10.80 21.17 -7.11
C THR A 128 11.81 20.04 -7.13
N LEU A 129 12.34 19.68 -5.97
CA LEU A 129 13.33 18.61 -5.84
C LEU A 129 12.72 17.23 -6.03
N TRP A 130 11.47 17.05 -5.59
CA TRP A 130 10.77 15.78 -5.64
C TRP A 130 9.26 16.00 -5.74
N GLY A 131 8.66 15.59 -6.83
CA GLY A 131 7.23 15.73 -7.11
C GLY A 131 6.51 14.39 -7.31
N PRO A 132 5.27 14.43 -7.83
CA PRO A 132 4.40 13.25 -7.93
C PRO A 132 4.95 12.11 -8.80
N GLU A 133 5.73 12.43 -9.84
CA GLU A 133 6.32 11.41 -10.73
C GLU A 133 7.39 10.61 -10.01
N GLN A 134 8.29 11.30 -9.30
CA GLN A 134 9.33 10.67 -8.49
C GLN A 134 8.72 9.87 -7.34
N GLU A 135 7.66 10.41 -6.69
CA GLU A 135 6.95 9.72 -5.62
C GLU A 135 6.27 8.44 -6.11
N ARG A 136 5.71 8.45 -7.32
CA ARG A 136 5.12 7.24 -7.93
C ARG A 136 6.18 6.19 -8.23
N SER A 137 7.35 6.59 -8.72
CA SER A 137 8.48 5.68 -8.94
C SER A 137 8.96 5.05 -7.64
N PHE A 138 9.13 5.88 -6.61
CA PHE A 138 9.46 5.42 -5.25
C PHE A 138 8.41 4.46 -4.70
N ALA A 139 7.12 4.80 -4.81
CA ALA A 139 6.03 3.94 -4.37
C ALA A 139 6.07 2.57 -5.05
N GLY A 140 6.30 2.54 -6.36
CA GLY A 140 6.46 1.29 -7.10
C GLY A 140 7.59 0.43 -6.55
N ALA A 141 8.72 1.02 -6.20
CA ALA A 141 9.89 0.29 -5.71
C ALA A 141 9.78 -0.13 -4.23
N ILE A 142 9.25 0.74 -3.35
CA ILE A 142 9.17 0.46 -1.89
C ILE A 142 7.99 -0.43 -1.51
N LEU A 143 6.97 -0.52 -2.35
CA LEU A 143 5.80 -1.37 -2.14
C LEU A 143 5.89 -2.69 -2.92
N ASP A 144 6.93 -2.89 -3.71
CA ASP A 144 7.18 -4.12 -4.45
C ASP A 144 7.32 -5.31 -3.49
N ALA A 145 6.45 -6.30 -3.67
CA ALA A 145 6.42 -7.52 -2.87
C ALA A 145 7.66 -8.40 -3.05
N GLU A 146 8.31 -8.33 -4.21
CA GLU A 146 9.54 -9.08 -4.50
C GLU A 146 10.78 -8.42 -3.87
N ARG A 147 10.69 -7.13 -3.55
CA ARG A 147 11.77 -6.35 -2.98
C ARG A 147 11.62 -6.11 -1.48
N ILE A 148 10.43 -5.80 -1.01
CA ILE A 148 10.17 -5.48 0.40
C ILE A 148 9.22 -6.52 1.01
N GLN A 149 9.74 -7.30 1.94
CA GLN A 149 8.97 -8.29 2.66
C GLN A 149 7.97 -7.68 3.63
N SER A 150 8.40 -6.70 4.43
CA SER A 150 7.56 -6.08 5.45
C SER A 150 8.03 -4.67 5.83
N ALA A 151 7.11 -3.90 6.42
CA ALA A 151 7.40 -2.65 7.08
C ALA A 151 6.83 -2.63 8.50
N ARG A 152 7.63 -2.19 9.47
CA ARG A 152 7.23 -2.06 10.87
C ARG A 152 7.37 -0.62 11.33
N PHE A 153 6.27 0.02 11.69
CA PHE A 153 6.24 1.36 12.26
C PHE A 153 6.46 1.27 13.77
N VAL A 154 7.65 1.60 14.22
CA VAL A 154 8.03 1.70 15.64
C VAL A 154 7.46 2.98 16.22
N ARG A 155 7.55 4.07 15.44
CA ARG A 155 6.95 5.37 15.76
C ARG A 155 6.33 5.99 14.51
N TRP A 156 5.14 6.51 14.69
CA TRP A 156 4.34 7.21 13.69
C TRP A 156 3.42 8.19 14.38
N PHE A 157 2.73 9.03 13.64
CA PHE A 157 1.78 10.02 14.16
C PHE A 157 0.89 9.47 15.28
N ASN A 158 0.75 10.25 16.34
CA ASN A 158 -0.12 9.98 17.48
C ASN A 158 -0.86 11.27 17.88
N ALA A 159 -2.15 11.32 17.61
CA ALA A 159 -3.00 12.48 17.84
C ALA A 159 -2.98 13.03 19.29
N SER A 160 -2.57 12.22 20.27
CA SER A 160 -2.52 12.64 21.68
C SER A 160 -1.18 13.27 22.08
N ARG A 161 -0.16 13.20 21.25
CA ARG A 161 1.22 13.58 21.61
C ARG A 161 1.88 14.50 20.60
N ASP A 162 1.47 14.42 19.35
CA ASP A 162 2.15 15.10 18.27
C ASP A 162 1.43 16.41 17.94
N GLU A 163 2.18 17.34 17.37
CA GLU A 163 1.67 18.68 17.10
C GLU A 163 0.77 18.69 15.88
N ARG A 164 -0.31 19.45 15.98
CA ARG A 164 -1.29 19.66 14.92
C ARG A 164 -1.65 21.14 14.85
N ILE A 165 -1.45 21.74 13.70
CA ILE A 165 -1.65 23.16 13.46
C ILE A 165 -2.70 23.35 12.35
N PRO A 166 -3.97 23.61 12.69
CA PRO A 166 -4.99 23.91 11.67
C PRO A 166 -4.81 25.33 11.13
N SER A 167 -5.12 25.53 9.84
CA SER A 167 -5.24 26.86 9.25
C SER A 167 -6.54 27.54 9.71
N GLU A 168 -6.60 28.88 9.61
CA GLU A 168 -7.78 29.65 9.99
C GLU A 168 -9.02 29.29 9.14
N ASP A 169 -8.83 28.96 7.86
CA ASP A 169 -9.89 28.58 6.93
C ASP A 169 -10.28 27.09 7.03
N GLN A 170 -9.59 26.31 7.86
CA GLN A 170 -9.79 24.87 8.05
C GLN A 170 -9.60 24.03 6.78
N LEU A 171 -8.96 24.57 5.75
CA LEU A 171 -8.67 23.86 4.49
C LEU A 171 -7.27 23.24 4.46
N ARG A 172 -6.43 23.58 5.45
CA ARG A 172 -5.08 23.02 5.63
C ARG A 172 -4.84 22.66 7.09
N GLU A 173 -4.12 21.59 7.29
CA GLU A 173 -3.58 21.20 8.60
C GLU A 173 -2.15 20.70 8.45
N THR A 174 -1.28 21.22 9.32
CA THR A 174 0.11 20.79 9.42
C THR A 174 0.28 19.87 10.61
N PHE A 175 0.91 18.71 10.38
CA PHE A 175 1.26 17.72 11.38
C PHE A 175 2.76 17.65 11.55
N ILE A 176 3.26 17.78 12.78
CA ILE A 176 4.69 17.70 13.10
C ILE A 176 4.90 16.55 14.08
N PHE A 177 5.64 15.53 13.66
CA PHE A 177 5.86 14.36 14.48
C PHE A 177 7.14 13.60 14.14
N PRO A 178 7.75 12.91 15.10
CA PRO A 178 8.86 12.02 14.84
C PRO A 178 8.38 10.70 14.26
N TYR A 179 9.21 10.11 13.43
CA TYR A 179 8.98 8.79 12.88
C TYR A 179 10.16 7.85 13.15
N GLU A 180 9.83 6.56 13.22
CA GLU A 180 10.81 5.47 13.19
C GLU A 180 10.14 4.27 12.51
N VAL A 181 10.71 3.83 11.39
CA VAL A 181 10.20 2.72 10.58
C VAL A 181 11.33 1.76 10.24
N GLU A 182 11.03 0.49 10.20
CA GLU A 182 11.95 -0.57 9.78
C GLU A 182 11.33 -1.31 8.60
N PHE A 183 12.06 -1.37 7.51
CA PHE A 183 11.74 -2.16 6.32
C PHE A 183 12.61 -3.42 6.31
N VAL A 184 12.05 -4.53 5.84
CA VAL A 184 12.79 -5.75 5.58
C VAL A 184 12.85 -5.94 4.07
N GLU A 185 14.04 -5.73 3.51
CA GLU A 185 14.34 -5.87 2.08
C GLU A 185 14.79 -7.30 1.78
N ILE A 186 14.31 -7.84 0.66
CA ILE A 186 14.75 -9.10 0.09
C ILE A 186 15.91 -8.80 -0.85
N VAL A 187 17.10 -9.30 -0.56
CA VAL A 187 18.29 -9.12 -1.39
C VAL A 187 18.82 -10.45 -1.90
N ALA A 188 19.41 -10.44 -3.08
CA ALA A 188 20.07 -11.62 -3.61
C ALA A 188 21.25 -12.01 -2.71
N ALA A 189 21.36 -13.30 -2.37
CA ALA A 189 22.49 -13.85 -1.65
C ALA A 189 23.45 -14.56 -2.61
N GLU A 190 24.65 -14.87 -2.16
CA GLU A 190 25.59 -15.66 -2.95
C GLU A 190 24.99 -17.05 -3.25
N GLY A 191 25.01 -17.46 -4.51
CA GLY A 191 24.31 -18.64 -5.03
C GLY A 191 22.86 -18.31 -5.40
N ASP A 192 22.01 -19.33 -5.48
CA ASP A 192 20.57 -19.18 -5.87
C ASP A 192 19.65 -18.81 -4.68
N GLY A 193 20.23 -18.21 -3.62
CA GLY A 193 19.51 -17.87 -2.40
C GLY A 193 19.05 -16.41 -2.33
N THR A 194 18.16 -16.14 -1.39
CA THR A 194 17.78 -14.79 -0.95
C THR A 194 18.16 -14.59 0.51
N SER A 195 18.53 -13.37 0.88
CA SER A 195 18.75 -12.96 2.25
C SER A 195 17.88 -11.75 2.59
N LEU A 196 17.72 -11.48 3.87
CA LEU A 196 16.92 -10.34 4.34
C LEU A 196 17.85 -9.26 4.89
N ASN A 197 17.62 -8.03 4.44
CA ASN A 197 18.33 -6.85 4.92
C ASN A 197 17.34 -5.94 5.65
N ALA A 198 17.73 -5.43 6.83
CA ALA A 198 16.91 -4.49 7.57
C ALA A 198 17.33 -3.05 7.26
N ILE A 199 16.41 -2.25 6.75
CA ILE A 199 16.60 -0.82 6.50
C ILE A 199 15.79 -0.06 7.53
N GLY A 200 16.48 0.64 8.44
CA GLY A 200 15.84 1.50 9.43
C GLY A 200 15.84 2.96 8.99
N ILE A 201 14.71 3.64 9.14
CA ILE A 201 14.61 5.08 8.95
C ILE A 201 14.16 5.76 10.24
N LYS A 202 14.65 6.98 10.49
CA LYS A 202 14.31 7.75 11.67
C LYS A 202 14.54 9.24 11.45
N GLY A 203 13.59 10.04 11.94
CA GLY A 203 13.67 11.49 11.82
C GLY A 203 12.42 12.17 12.36
N PHE A 204 12.21 13.38 11.89
CA PHE A 204 11.02 14.18 12.12
C PHE A 204 10.43 14.54 10.78
N MET A 205 9.11 14.65 10.73
CA MET A 205 8.44 15.12 9.54
C MET A 205 7.42 16.19 9.87
N GLU A 206 7.27 17.10 8.92
CA GLU A 206 6.20 18.07 8.87
C GLU A 206 5.38 17.74 7.62
N VAL A 207 4.10 17.49 7.80
CA VAL A 207 3.20 17.07 6.72
C VAL A 207 2.03 18.04 6.64
N ASP A 208 1.91 18.72 5.51
CA ASP A 208 0.79 19.58 5.19
C ASP A 208 -0.28 18.79 4.46
N LEU A 209 -1.45 18.70 5.07
CA LEU A 209 -2.64 18.12 4.49
C LEU A 209 -3.62 19.22 4.08
N VAL A 210 -4.25 19.05 2.93
CA VAL A 210 -5.23 19.99 2.40
C VAL A 210 -6.52 19.28 2.01
N THR A 211 -7.63 20.03 2.06
CA THR A 211 -8.92 19.59 1.54
C THR A 211 -9.55 20.70 0.68
N PRO A 212 -10.28 20.36 -0.39
CA PRO A 212 -10.90 21.36 -1.26
C PRO A 212 -12.06 22.12 -0.58
N THR A 213 -12.76 21.48 0.37
CA THR A 213 -13.90 22.08 1.06
C THR A 213 -13.98 21.58 2.50
N VAL A 214 -14.62 22.36 3.35
CA VAL A 214 -14.91 21.98 4.75
C VAL A 214 -16.14 21.08 4.85
N GLU A 215 -17.14 21.30 3.99
CA GLU A 215 -18.44 20.58 4.04
C GLU A 215 -18.32 19.12 3.62
N ASN A 216 -17.50 18.85 2.61
CA ASN A 216 -17.23 17.52 2.12
C ASN A 216 -15.71 17.31 1.99
N PRO A 217 -15.00 17.16 3.11
CA PRO A 217 -13.56 17.10 3.11
C PRO A 217 -13.05 15.82 2.46
N VAL A 218 -12.05 15.98 1.60
CA VAL A 218 -11.24 14.89 1.06
C VAL A 218 -9.77 15.28 1.24
N TRP A 219 -9.24 14.96 2.41
CA TRP A 219 -7.88 15.33 2.78
C TRP A 219 -6.84 14.60 1.95
N SER A 220 -5.77 15.31 1.58
CA SER A 220 -4.63 14.78 0.85
C SER A 220 -3.35 15.46 1.30
N VAL A 221 -2.21 14.78 1.20
CA VAL A 221 -0.89 15.34 1.46
C VAL A 221 -0.52 16.27 0.31
N ALA A 222 -0.30 17.55 0.61
CA ALA A 222 0.18 18.54 -0.36
C ALA A 222 1.70 18.72 -0.27
N GLU A 223 2.25 18.71 0.94
CA GLU A 223 3.67 18.84 1.16
C GLU A 223 4.13 17.96 2.30
N TRP A 224 5.33 17.41 2.16
CA TRP A 224 5.99 16.60 3.18
C TRP A 224 7.45 17.05 3.29
N ARG A 225 7.80 17.67 4.43
CA ARG A 225 9.18 18.06 4.77
C ARG A 225 9.77 17.03 5.70
N ASP A 226 10.95 16.56 5.37
CA ASP A 226 11.71 15.60 6.16
C ASP A 226 12.87 16.26 6.88
N GLN A 227 13.14 15.82 8.09
CA GLN A 227 14.28 16.22 8.88
C GLN A 227 14.96 14.97 9.45
N ARG A 228 16.20 14.77 9.08
CA ARG A 228 17.04 13.66 9.55
C ARG A 228 17.27 13.72 11.07
N ASP A 229 17.20 12.59 11.76
CA ASP A 229 17.73 12.49 13.13
C ASP A 229 19.25 12.31 13.09
N ARG A 230 19.97 13.42 13.25
CA ARG A 230 21.44 13.45 13.22
C ARG A 230 22.14 12.65 14.33
N ALA A 231 21.39 12.26 15.37
CA ALA A 231 21.90 11.39 16.43
C ALA A 231 21.76 9.90 16.09
N SER A 232 21.10 9.57 14.98
CA SER A 232 20.84 8.21 14.51
C SER A 232 21.72 7.88 13.30
N ALA A 233 22.15 6.60 13.24
CA ALA A 233 22.75 6.05 12.02
C ALA A 233 21.73 5.51 11.02
N LYS A 234 20.41 5.60 11.33
CA LYS A 234 19.34 5.20 10.43
C LYS A 234 19.18 6.25 9.32
N PHE A 235 18.64 5.82 8.20
CA PHE A 235 18.30 6.71 7.09
C PHE A 235 17.20 7.71 7.49
N SER A 236 17.06 8.75 6.71
CA SER A 236 15.87 9.60 6.65
C SER A 236 14.88 9.09 5.59
N TRP A 237 13.68 9.67 5.52
CA TRP A 237 12.79 9.42 4.38
C TRP A 237 13.39 9.94 3.06
N GLY A 238 14.14 11.04 3.12
CA GLY A 238 14.84 11.58 1.94
C GLY A 238 15.90 10.61 1.44
N GLU A 239 16.76 10.11 2.32
CA GLU A 239 17.78 9.13 1.95
C GLU A 239 17.15 7.82 1.42
N LEU A 240 16.06 7.33 2.04
CA LEU A 240 15.35 6.16 1.56
C LEU A 240 14.82 6.37 0.14
N ARG A 241 14.18 7.52 -0.14
CA ARG A 241 13.71 7.86 -1.48
C ARG A 241 14.85 7.87 -2.50
N ALA A 242 15.99 8.45 -2.14
CA ALA A 242 17.13 8.50 -3.04
C ALA A 242 17.70 7.10 -3.36
N VAL A 243 17.71 6.19 -2.40
CA VAL A 243 18.15 4.80 -2.60
C VAL A 243 17.19 4.03 -3.50
N PHE A 244 15.88 4.23 -3.37
CA PHE A 244 14.85 3.50 -4.11
C PHE A 244 14.45 4.15 -5.44
N ALA A 245 14.91 5.38 -5.72
CA ALA A 245 14.67 6.07 -7.01
C ALA A 245 15.62 5.64 -8.14
N ARG A 246 16.58 4.75 -7.86
CA ARG A 246 17.62 4.27 -8.78
C ARG A 246 17.21 3.06 -9.58
#